data_b194d0c699423de39d5e5529fdb86996
#
_entry.id   b194d0c699423de39d5e5529fdb86996
#
_cell.length_a   1.000
_cell.length_b   1.000
_cell.length_c   1.000
_cell.angle_alpha   90.00
_cell.angle_beta   90.00
_cell.angle_gamma   90.00
#
_symmetry.space_group_name_H-M   'P 1'
#
loop_
_entity.id
_entity.type
_entity.pdbx_description
1 polymer ?
#
loop_
_entity_poly.entity_id
_entity_poly.type
_entity_poly.pdbx_seq_one_letter_code
_entity_poly.pdbx_strand_id
1 'polypeptide(L)'
;MEFSHTPQLRKQSLWKRMLRNRWVYAMMIPVIVYFVMFKYIPIANLRIAFYDYKILRGFSGSKYVGLQHFIKFFSSSNFPALLKNTVLFSIGAIFWQTLAPIVFALMINEVRAPKVKKLYQTISFMPYFISVVVVVTMINNIISPSMGLLNTLRKNMGLETVYYLGNPQYFYTINYVSGVWSCMGWNSVVYIAALAGVDEEIYEAAVVDGASRMQRLLHITIPAILPTIAMLLTISVGGLLGGGYLDKLILLQNDMNYSASEMLNTYIYKVGLVNAKYSYASAIGLATSIVSCTLVVITNLISKKLSDSQVSVF
;
A
#
# COMPACT_ATOMS: atom_id res chain seq x y z
N MET A 1 -5.72 -37.81 53.50
CA MET A 1 -4.58 -37.08 52.93
C MET A 1 -4.16 -37.79 51.66
N GLU A 2 -4.73 -37.39 50.50
CA GLU A 2 -4.31 -37.91 49.19
C GLU A 2 -3.56 -36.81 48.49
N PHE A 3 -2.27 -37.04 48.26
CA PHE A 3 -1.43 -36.15 47.48
C PHE A 3 -1.73 -36.36 45.99
N SER A 4 -2.33 -35.36 45.35
CA SER A 4 -2.54 -35.34 43.91
C SER A 4 -1.19 -35.16 43.21
N HIS A 5 -0.68 -36.25 42.62
CA HIS A 5 0.44 -36.20 41.69
C HIS A 5 0.04 -35.47 40.42
N THR A 6 0.40 -34.20 40.29
CA THR A 6 0.39 -33.50 39.00
C THR A 6 1.43 -34.16 38.08
N PRO A 7 1.04 -34.69 36.91
CA PRO A 7 2.01 -35.29 36.02
C PRO A 7 2.96 -34.22 35.49
N GLN A 8 4.24 -34.32 35.85
CA GLN A 8 5.31 -33.53 35.25
C GLN A 8 5.36 -33.85 33.75
N LEU A 9 4.93 -32.90 32.93
CA LEU A 9 5.05 -32.96 31.48
C LEU A 9 6.55 -33.04 31.13
N ARG A 10 7.05 -34.26 30.88
CA ARG A 10 8.43 -34.53 30.48
C ARG A 10 8.73 -33.74 29.22
N LYS A 11 9.61 -32.71 29.33
CA LYS A 11 10.07 -31.86 28.21
C LYS A 11 10.63 -32.77 27.11
N GLN A 12 9.82 -33.05 26.09
CA GLN A 12 10.28 -33.84 24.94
C GLN A 12 11.38 -33.04 24.22
N SER A 13 12.49 -33.70 23.87
CA SER A 13 13.58 -33.11 23.09
C SER A 13 13.03 -32.43 21.83
N LEU A 14 13.50 -31.23 21.53
CA LEU A 14 13.13 -30.45 20.34
C LEU A 14 13.25 -31.31 19.08
N TRP A 15 14.27 -32.15 18.98
CA TRP A 15 14.51 -33.04 17.85
C TRP A 15 13.36 -34.07 17.64
N LYS A 16 12.85 -34.68 18.70
CA LYS A 16 11.72 -35.59 18.62
C LYS A 16 10.43 -34.87 18.21
N ARG A 17 10.23 -33.63 18.64
CA ARG A 17 9.12 -32.80 18.20
C ARG A 17 9.23 -32.45 16.71
N MET A 18 10.42 -32.09 16.22
CA MET A 18 10.67 -31.80 14.81
C MET A 18 10.40 -33.04 13.93
N LEU A 19 10.92 -34.21 14.31
CA LEU A 19 10.69 -35.45 13.56
C LEU A 19 9.20 -35.83 13.51
N ARG A 20 8.46 -35.62 14.61
CA ARG A 20 7.02 -35.86 14.63
C ARG A 20 6.26 -34.95 13.68
N ASN A 21 6.70 -33.73 13.52
CA ASN A 21 6.06 -32.72 12.66
C ASN A 21 6.76 -32.57 11.29
N ARG A 22 7.51 -33.59 10.84
CA ARG A 22 8.33 -33.54 9.61
C ARG A 22 7.56 -33.07 8.37
N TRP A 23 6.30 -33.41 8.25
CA TRP A 23 5.46 -33.01 7.13
C TRP A 23 5.17 -31.53 7.12
N VAL A 24 5.01 -30.89 8.29
CA VAL A 24 4.85 -29.45 8.41
C VAL A 24 6.12 -28.73 7.92
N TYR A 25 7.30 -29.22 8.34
CA TYR A 25 8.57 -28.65 7.85
C TYR A 25 8.76 -28.88 6.34
N ALA A 26 8.39 -30.06 5.83
CA ALA A 26 8.44 -30.32 4.38
C ALA A 26 7.55 -29.35 3.59
N MET A 27 6.36 -29.00 4.09
CA MET A 27 5.49 -27.99 3.49
C MET A 27 6.07 -26.56 3.56
N MET A 28 6.92 -26.27 4.53
CA MET A 28 7.59 -24.96 4.64
C MET A 28 8.79 -24.81 3.67
N ILE A 29 9.39 -25.91 3.21
CA ILE A 29 10.58 -25.86 2.33
C ILE A 29 10.35 -25.01 1.08
N PRO A 30 9.28 -25.22 0.27
CA PRO A 30 9.04 -24.39 -0.92
C PRO A 30 8.94 -22.89 -0.60
N VAL A 31 8.30 -22.55 0.52
CA VAL A 31 8.14 -21.16 0.97
C VAL A 31 9.49 -20.57 1.37
N ILE A 32 10.30 -21.30 2.15
CA ILE A 32 11.64 -20.86 2.55
C ILE A 32 12.54 -20.68 1.32
N VAL A 33 12.53 -21.63 0.39
CA VAL A 33 13.30 -21.55 -0.86
C VAL A 33 12.89 -20.31 -1.65
N TYR A 34 11.60 -20.05 -1.79
CA TYR A 34 11.08 -18.84 -2.44
C TYR A 34 11.62 -17.57 -1.77
N PHE A 35 11.52 -17.45 -0.45
CA PHE A 35 12.02 -16.27 0.27
C PHE A 35 13.53 -16.11 0.13
N VAL A 36 14.30 -17.18 0.25
CA VAL A 36 15.76 -17.13 0.07
C VAL A 36 16.11 -16.67 -1.34
N MET A 37 15.54 -17.28 -2.37
CA MET A 37 15.88 -16.96 -3.77
C MET A 37 15.41 -15.57 -4.20
N PHE A 38 14.19 -15.16 -3.82
CA PHE A 38 13.57 -13.94 -4.37
C PHE A 38 13.57 -12.75 -3.41
N LYS A 39 13.94 -12.93 -2.15
CA LYS A 39 14.04 -11.84 -1.16
C LYS A 39 15.45 -11.71 -0.61
N TYR A 40 16.03 -12.75 -0.02
CA TYR A 40 17.34 -12.64 0.62
C TYR A 40 18.51 -12.49 -0.35
N ILE A 41 18.54 -13.25 -1.45
CA ILE A 41 19.62 -13.10 -2.47
C ILE A 41 19.61 -11.69 -3.08
N PRO A 42 18.47 -11.10 -3.50
CA PRO A 42 18.43 -9.71 -3.95
C PRO A 42 18.89 -8.69 -2.92
N ILE A 43 18.59 -8.89 -1.62
CA ILE A 43 19.08 -8.01 -0.55
C ILE A 43 20.63 -8.02 -0.52
N ALA A 44 21.26 -9.19 -0.63
CA ALA A 44 22.73 -9.28 -0.70
C ALA A 44 23.31 -8.52 -1.91
N ASN A 45 22.55 -8.40 -2.99
CA ASN A 45 22.94 -7.65 -4.18
C ASN A 45 22.76 -6.13 -4.07
N LEU A 46 22.14 -5.61 -2.98
CA LEU A 46 22.06 -4.16 -2.72
C LEU A 46 23.44 -3.51 -2.58
N ARG A 47 24.51 -4.30 -2.33
CA ARG A 47 25.90 -3.84 -2.39
C ARG A 47 26.26 -3.14 -3.71
N ILE A 48 25.52 -3.40 -4.81
CA ILE A 48 25.69 -2.71 -6.10
C ILE A 48 25.59 -1.18 -5.96
N ALA A 49 24.84 -0.68 -4.97
CA ALA A 49 24.69 0.74 -4.67
C ALA A 49 26.00 1.44 -4.31
N PHE A 50 27.01 0.68 -3.86
CA PHE A 50 28.32 1.17 -3.42
C PHE A 50 29.44 0.97 -4.46
N TYR A 51 29.10 0.42 -5.62
CA TYR A 51 30.01 0.16 -6.71
C TYR A 51 29.61 0.91 -7.99
N ASP A 52 30.55 1.26 -8.85
CA ASP A 52 30.28 1.59 -10.25
C ASP A 52 30.18 0.27 -11.05
N TYR A 53 29.04 -0.41 -10.87
CA TYR A 53 28.85 -1.77 -11.32
C TYR A 53 28.71 -1.84 -12.84
N LYS A 54 29.53 -2.68 -13.45
CA LYS A 54 29.50 -3.00 -14.87
C LYS A 54 29.09 -4.45 -15.06
N ILE A 55 27.94 -4.68 -15.67
CA ILE A 55 27.32 -6.02 -15.84
C ILE A 55 28.34 -7.01 -16.42
N LEU A 56 29.07 -6.60 -17.48
CA LEU A 56 30.03 -7.47 -18.17
C LEU A 56 31.27 -7.83 -17.35
N ARG A 57 31.58 -7.07 -16.32
CA ARG A 57 32.77 -7.26 -15.47
C ARG A 57 32.47 -7.86 -14.09
N GLY A 58 31.19 -7.93 -13.73
CA GLY A 58 30.77 -8.37 -12.42
C GLY A 58 31.32 -7.48 -11.28
N PHE A 59 31.21 -7.96 -10.03
CA PHE A 59 31.70 -7.21 -8.88
C PHE A 59 33.24 -7.11 -8.81
N SER A 60 33.96 -8.16 -9.23
CA SER A 60 35.43 -8.18 -9.21
C SER A 60 36.08 -7.17 -10.15
N GLY A 61 35.40 -6.85 -11.26
CA GLY A 61 35.85 -5.86 -12.23
C GLY A 61 35.22 -4.48 -12.10
N SER A 62 34.39 -4.26 -11.06
CA SER A 62 33.70 -3.00 -10.81
C SER A 62 34.38 -2.21 -9.70
N LYS A 63 34.54 -0.89 -9.88
CA LYS A 63 35.18 -0.01 -8.92
C LYS A 63 34.28 0.23 -7.71
N TYR A 64 34.80 0.08 -6.50
CA TYR A 64 34.11 0.52 -5.29
C TYR A 64 34.13 2.05 -5.20
N VAL A 65 32.97 2.68 -5.06
CA VAL A 65 32.81 4.14 -5.06
C VAL A 65 32.18 4.66 -3.74
N GLY A 66 31.88 3.77 -2.80
CA GLY A 66 31.31 4.13 -1.51
C GLY A 66 29.98 4.87 -1.66
N LEU A 67 29.86 6.05 -1.04
CA LEU A 67 28.62 6.84 -1.01
C LEU A 67 28.45 7.81 -2.18
N GLN A 68 29.30 7.76 -3.22
CA GLN A 68 29.24 8.73 -4.33
C GLN A 68 27.87 8.79 -5.01
N HIS A 69 27.20 7.66 -5.21
CA HIS A 69 25.87 7.62 -5.83
C HIS A 69 24.82 8.31 -4.97
N PHE A 70 24.89 8.16 -3.64
CA PHE A 70 24.00 8.83 -2.69
C PHE A 70 24.23 10.33 -2.70
N ILE A 71 25.48 10.78 -2.59
CA ILE A 71 25.84 12.20 -2.63
C ILE A 71 25.34 12.82 -3.94
N LYS A 72 25.61 12.16 -5.07
CA LYS A 72 25.15 12.62 -6.39
C LYS A 72 23.64 12.76 -6.45
N PHE A 73 22.87 11.85 -5.85
CA PHE A 73 21.41 11.91 -5.82
C PHE A 73 20.92 13.08 -4.97
N PHE A 74 21.36 13.18 -3.74
CA PHE A 74 20.92 14.24 -2.82
C PHE A 74 21.34 15.64 -3.25
N SER A 75 22.43 15.77 -4.01
CA SER A 75 22.92 17.03 -4.58
C SER A 75 22.32 17.33 -5.96
N SER A 76 21.46 16.47 -6.50
CA SER A 76 20.89 16.67 -7.82
C SER A 76 19.79 17.74 -7.78
N SER A 77 19.70 18.56 -8.84
CA SER A 77 18.64 19.55 -9.01
C SER A 77 17.23 18.96 -9.03
N ASN A 78 17.10 17.67 -9.41
CA ASN A 78 15.82 16.98 -9.49
C ASN A 78 15.33 16.46 -8.12
N PHE A 79 16.22 16.28 -7.15
CA PHE A 79 15.88 15.70 -5.86
C PHE A 79 14.71 16.40 -5.14
N PRO A 80 14.69 17.75 -5.00
CA PRO A 80 13.59 18.44 -4.33
C PRO A 80 12.23 18.23 -5.01
N ALA A 81 12.20 18.24 -6.35
CA ALA A 81 10.97 18.01 -7.13
C ALA A 81 10.47 16.57 -6.96
N LEU A 82 11.37 15.57 -7.07
CA LEU A 82 11.06 14.16 -6.87
C LEU A 82 10.50 13.90 -5.47
N LEU A 83 11.15 14.46 -4.44
CA LEU A 83 10.71 14.32 -3.07
C LEU A 83 9.34 14.96 -2.85
N LYS A 84 9.15 16.20 -3.31
CA LYS A 84 7.87 16.92 -3.22
C LYS A 84 6.75 16.12 -3.86
N ASN A 85 6.92 15.70 -5.12
CA ASN A 85 5.90 14.96 -5.86
C ASN A 85 5.57 13.62 -5.16
N THR A 86 6.60 12.89 -4.71
CA THR A 86 6.42 11.63 -4.01
C THR A 86 5.64 11.82 -2.70
N VAL A 87 6.01 12.80 -1.89
CA VAL A 87 5.36 13.07 -0.59
C VAL A 87 3.92 13.52 -0.79
N LEU A 88 3.67 14.49 -1.68
CA LEU A 88 2.32 15.01 -1.95
C LEU A 88 1.40 13.92 -2.50
N PHE A 89 1.87 13.16 -3.49
CA PHE A 89 1.11 12.03 -4.01
C PHE A 89 0.82 10.98 -2.94
N SER A 90 1.82 10.63 -2.15
CA SER A 90 1.73 9.61 -1.12
C SER A 90 0.74 9.96 -0.01
N ILE A 91 0.79 11.19 0.50
CA ILE A 91 -0.15 11.66 1.52
C ILE A 91 -1.59 11.61 0.98
N GLY A 92 -1.83 12.12 -0.23
CA GLY A 92 -3.15 12.08 -0.83
C GLY A 92 -3.62 10.65 -1.11
N ALA A 93 -2.73 9.77 -1.56
CA ALA A 93 -3.06 8.35 -1.80
C ALA A 93 -3.45 7.64 -0.49
N ILE A 94 -2.69 7.81 0.60
CA ILE A 94 -3.06 7.26 1.92
C ILE A 94 -4.42 7.78 2.34
N PHE A 95 -4.60 9.10 2.31
CA PHE A 95 -5.83 9.73 2.78
C PHE A 95 -7.05 9.15 2.07
N TRP A 96 -7.08 9.20 0.74
CA TRP A 96 -8.23 8.74 -0.02
C TRP A 96 -8.44 7.23 0.02
N GLN A 97 -7.34 6.45 -0.01
CA GLN A 97 -7.43 4.99 0.00
C GLN A 97 -7.61 4.39 1.39
N THR A 98 -7.55 5.18 2.44
CA THR A 98 -7.98 4.80 3.79
C THR A 98 -9.39 5.27 4.07
N LEU A 99 -9.67 6.55 3.80
CA LEU A 99 -10.97 7.15 4.11
C LEU A 99 -12.12 6.50 3.34
N ALA A 100 -11.97 6.33 2.02
CA ALA A 100 -13.05 5.82 1.18
C ALA A 100 -13.47 4.37 1.55
N PRO A 101 -12.56 3.40 1.78
CA PRO A 101 -12.92 2.07 2.25
C PRO A 101 -13.58 2.06 3.63
N ILE A 102 -13.15 2.93 4.57
CA ILE A 102 -13.79 3.05 5.89
C ILE A 102 -15.22 3.54 5.74
N VAL A 103 -15.42 4.65 5.02
CA VAL A 103 -16.77 5.19 4.77
C VAL A 103 -17.65 4.14 4.09
N PHE A 104 -17.14 3.44 3.10
CA PHE A 104 -17.87 2.38 2.42
C PHE A 104 -18.21 1.22 3.36
N ALA A 105 -17.28 0.78 4.21
CA ALA A 105 -17.52 -0.27 5.20
C ALA A 105 -18.61 0.13 6.20
N LEU A 106 -18.59 1.37 6.69
CA LEU A 106 -19.60 1.91 7.57
C LEU A 106 -20.98 1.95 6.89
N MET A 107 -21.06 2.42 5.63
CA MET A 107 -22.30 2.42 4.87
C MET A 107 -22.86 1.01 4.66
N ILE A 108 -22.00 0.05 4.31
CA ILE A 108 -22.40 -1.36 4.14
C ILE A 108 -22.87 -1.97 5.48
N ASN A 109 -22.27 -1.56 6.60
CA ASN A 109 -22.68 -2.05 7.92
C ASN A 109 -24.12 -1.64 8.28
N GLU A 110 -24.56 -0.47 7.84
CA GLU A 110 -25.93 0.01 8.07
C GLU A 110 -27.00 -0.69 7.20
N VAL A 111 -26.60 -1.45 6.17
CA VAL A 111 -27.51 -2.16 5.28
C VAL A 111 -28.08 -3.39 5.99
N ARG A 112 -29.39 -3.36 6.30
CA ARG A 112 -30.08 -4.43 7.03
C ARG A 112 -30.33 -5.70 6.20
N ALA A 113 -30.61 -5.52 4.90
CA ALA A 113 -30.95 -6.63 4.01
C ALA A 113 -29.69 -7.42 3.60
N PRO A 114 -29.50 -8.69 4.03
CA PRO A 114 -28.26 -9.43 3.78
C PRO A 114 -27.97 -9.67 2.30
N LYS A 115 -29.00 -9.86 1.49
CA LYS A 115 -28.86 -10.03 0.03
C LYS A 115 -28.35 -8.74 -0.64
N VAL A 116 -28.86 -7.60 -0.21
CA VAL A 116 -28.47 -6.28 -0.74
C VAL A 116 -27.04 -5.95 -0.28
N LYS A 117 -26.71 -6.21 0.97
CA LYS A 117 -25.34 -6.08 1.52
C LYS A 117 -24.33 -6.87 0.68
N LYS A 118 -24.62 -8.15 0.43
CA LYS A 118 -23.78 -9.03 -0.40
C LYS A 118 -23.66 -8.53 -1.84
N LEU A 119 -24.73 -8.02 -2.43
CA LEU A 119 -24.72 -7.48 -3.79
C LEU A 119 -23.78 -6.27 -3.90
N TYR A 120 -23.92 -5.28 -3.00
CA TYR A 120 -23.04 -4.10 -2.99
C TYR A 120 -21.56 -4.47 -2.77
N GLN A 121 -21.28 -5.39 -1.85
CA GLN A 121 -19.92 -5.91 -1.65
C GLN A 121 -19.37 -6.53 -2.94
N THR A 122 -20.11 -7.43 -3.56
CA THR A 122 -19.67 -8.11 -4.78
C THR A 122 -19.39 -7.14 -5.93
N ILE A 123 -20.31 -6.20 -6.19
CA ILE A 123 -20.13 -5.20 -7.26
C ILE A 123 -18.90 -4.30 -6.97
N SER A 124 -18.72 -3.89 -5.72
CA SER A 124 -17.60 -3.03 -5.34
C SER A 124 -16.24 -3.72 -5.36
N PHE A 125 -16.21 -5.06 -5.28
CA PHE A 125 -14.96 -5.84 -5.39
C PHE A 125 -14.50 -6.04 -6.83
N MET A 126 -15.43 -6.04 -7.80
CA MET A 126 -15.12 -6.37 -9.19
C MET A 126 -14.01 -5.53 -9.81
N PRO A 127 -13.95 -4.20 -9.60
CA PRO A 127 -12.91 -3.35 -10.19
C PRO A 127 -11.48 -3.75 -9.77
N TYR A 128 -11.29 -4.30 -8.58
CA TYR A 128 -9.99 -4.72 -8.08
C TYR A 128 -9.33 -5.82 -8.93
N PHE A 129 -10.12 -6.67 -9.57
CA PHE A 129 -9.62 -7.77 -10.41
C PHE A 129 -9.31 -7.34 -11.85
N ILE A 130 -9.59 -6.09 -12.21
CA ILE A 130 -9.28 -5.56 -13.53
C ILE A 130 -7.78 -5.21 -13.57
N SER A 131 -7.08 -5.65 -14.64
CA SER A 131 -5.66 -5.36 -14.79
C SER A 131 -5.42 -3.84 -14.87
N VAL A 132 -4.30 -3.37 -14.32
CA VAL A 132 -3.94 -1.94 -14.32
C VAL A 132 -3.87 -1.35 -15.73
N VAL A 133 -3.45 -2.13 -16.73
CA VAL A 133 -3.39 -1.70 -18.14
C VAL A 133 -4.80 -1.41 -18.67
N VAL A 134 -5.76 -2.28 -18.36
CA VAL A 134 -7.17 -2.08 -18.75
C VAL A 134 -7.75 -0.87 -18.03
N VAL A 135 -7.49 -0.70 -16.73
CA VAL A 135 -7.92 0.48 -15.97
C VAL A 135 -7.38 1.77 -16.59
N VAL A 136 -6.11 1.81 -16.95
CA VAL A 136 -5.49 2.98 -17.60
C VAL A 136 -6.11 3.24 -18.97
N THR A 137 -6.37 2.19 -19.76
CA THR A 137 -7.06 2.33 -21.05
C THR A 137 -8.48 2.89 -20.87
N MET A 138 -9.23 2.41 -19.87
CA MET A 138 -10.56 2.96 -19.54
C MET A 138 -10.46 4.44 -19.14
N ILE A 139 -9.48 4.81 -18.30
CA ILE A 139 -9.25 6.22 -17.93
C ILE A 139 -9.01 7.04 -19.20
N ASN A 140 -8.07 6.61 -20.05
CA ASN A 140 -7.75 7.33 -21.29
C ASN A 140 -8.99 7.52 -22.19
N ASN A 141 -9.83 6.48 -22.33
CA ASN A 141 -11.06 6.57 -23.11
C ASN A 141 -12.09 7.53 -22.50
N ILE A 142 -12.18 7.62 -21.16
CA ILE A 142 -13.12 8.52 -20.47
C ILE A 142 -12.68 9.98 -20.58
N ILE A 143 -11.35 10.26 -20.46
CA ILE A 143 -10.82 11.63 -20.39
C ILE A 143 -10.17 12.11 -21.71
N SER A 144 -10.24 11.31 -22.79
CA SER A 144 -9.68 11.67 -24.11
C SER A 144 -10.16 13.04 -24.58
N PRO A 145 -9.30 13.89 -25.14
CA PRO A 145 -9.67 15.19 -25.66
C PRO A 145 -10.69 15.14 -26.81
N SER A 146 -10.56 14.12 -27.68
CA SER A 146 -11.34 14.02 -28.93
C SER A 146 -12.69 13.34 -28.73
N MET A 147 -12.71 12.15 -28.11
CA MET A 147 -13.89 11.28 -28.00
C MET A 147 -14.22 10.86 -26.57
N GLY A 148 -13.53 11.43 -25.57
CA GLY A 148 -13.75 11.06 -24.18
C GLY A 148 -15.11 11.51 -23.67
N LEU A 149 -15.73 10.66 -22.84
CA LEU A 149 -17.06 10.93 -22.26
C LEU A 149 -17.10 12.29 -21.55
N LEU A 150 -16.07 12.63 -20.74
CA LEU A 150 -16.02 13.89 -20.04
C LEU A 150 -15.97 15.09 -20.98
N ASN A 151 -15.18 15.01 -22.05
CA ASN A 151 -15.10 16.10 -23.03
C ASN A 151 -16.32 16.18 -23.92
N THR A 152 -17.00 15.07 -24.21
CA THR A 152 -18.29 15.07 -24.89
C THR A 152 -19.36 15.78 -24.05
N LEU A 153 -19.42 15.50 -22.75
CA LEU A 153 -20.33 16.20 -21.83
C LEU A 153 -20.01 17.70 -21.75
N ARG A 154 -18.73 18.07 -21.69
CA ARG A 154 -18.31 19.49 -21.71
C ARG A 154 -18.75 20.22 -22.99
N LYS A 155 -18.54 19.59 -24.15
CA LYS A 155 -19.01 20.14 -25.45
C LYS A 155 -20.51 20.38 -25.46
N ASN A 156 -21.29 19.41 -24.96
CA ASN A 156 -22.75 19.55 -24.88
C ASN A 156 -23.19 20.67 -23.94
N MET A 157 -22.34 21.04 -22.96
CA MET A 157 -22.56 22.18 -22.06
C MET A 157 -22.00 23.51 -22.62
N GLY A 158 -21.47 23.53 -23.85
CA GLY A 158 -20.85 24.73 -24.44
C GLY A 158 -19.47 25.05 -23.88
N LEU A 159 -18.81 24.12 -23.19
CA LEU A 159 -17.48 24.31 -22.59
C LEU A 159 -16.39 23.77 -23.52
N GLU A 160 -15.21 24.38 -23.46
CA GLU A 160 -14.03 23.91 -24.20
C GLU A 160 -13.56 22.52 -23.73
N THR A 161 -12.95 21.78 -24.62
CA THR A 161 -12.34 20.50 -24.31
C THR A 161 -11.06 20.68 -23.51
N VAL A 162 -10.79 19.74 -22.60
CA VAL A 162 -9.60 19.76 -21.74
C VAL A 162 -8.75 18.50 -21.98
N TYR A 163 -7.45 18.68 -22.18
CA TYR A 163 -6.53 17.56 -22.19
C TYR A 163 -6.10 17.23 -20.75
N TYR A 164 -6.92 16.45 -20.06
CA TYR A 164 -6.74 16.13 -18.64
C TYR A 164 -5.40 15.48 -18.32
N LEU A 165 -4.95 14.50 -19.13
CA LEU A 165 -3.65 13.86 -18.92
C LEU A 165 -2.45 14.74 -19.28
N GLY A 166 -2.62 15.71 -20.16
CA GLY A 166 -1.56 16.65 -20.50
C GLY A 166 -1.39 17.77 -19.46
N ASN A 167 -2.34 17.93 -18.54
CA ASN A 167 -2.27 18.96 -17.52
C ASN A 167 -1.82 18.37 -16.17
N PRO A 168 -0.64 18.78 -15.63
CA PRO A 168 -0.12 18.29 -14.36
C PRO A 168 -1.08 18.43 -13.17
N GLN A 169 -1.96 19.45 -13.18
CA GLN A 169 -2.90 19.70 -12.09
C GLN A 169 -3.90 18.56 -11.88
N TYR A 170 -4.30 17.86 -12.93
CA TYR A 170 -5.26 16.76 -12.84
C TYR A 170 -4.61 15.40 -12.54
N PHE A 171 -3.28 15.29 -12.66
CA PHE A 171 -2.59 14.01 -12.55
C PHE A 171 -2.89 13.28 -11.23
N TYR A 172 -2.80 13.99 -10.10
CA TYR A 172 -3.08 13.39 -8.79
C TYR A 172 -4.55 13.02 -8.63
N THR A 173 -5.46 13.91 -9.04
CA THR A 173 -6.91 13.67 -8.97
C THR A 173 -7.32 12.42 -9.77
N ILE A 174 -6.80 12.27 -11.00
CA ILE A 174 -7.05 11.11 -11.84
C ILE A 174 -6.58 9.83 -11.13
N ASN A 175 -5.39 9.88 -10.52
CA ASN A 175 -4.84 8.74 -9.81
C ASN A 175 -5.64 8.39 -8.55
N TYR A 176 -6.06 9.39 -7.75
CA TYR A 176 -6.83 9.15 -6.53
C TYR A 176 -8.22 8.63 -6.82
N VAL A 177 -8.96 9.26 -7.72
CA VAL A 177 -10.33 8.84 -8.09
C VAL A 177 -10.33 7.42 -8.64
N SER A 178 -9.44 7.14 -9.60
CA SER A 178 -9.34 5.79 -10.17
C SER A 178 -8.78 4.76 -9.19
N GLY A 179 -7.92 5.17 -8.25
CA GLY A 179 -7.42 4.31 -7.17
C GLY A 179 -8.52 3.94 -6.18
N VAL A 180 -9.32 4.91 -5.74
CA VAL A 180 -10.49 4.68 -4.89
C VAL A 180 -11.46 3.73 -5.60
N TRP A 181 -11.83 4.02 -6.86
CA TRP A 181 -12.73 3.16 -7.62
C TRP A 181 -12.23 1.71 -7.72
N SER A 182 -10.95 1.52 -7.99
CA SER A 182 -10.37 0.17 -8.16
C SER A 182 -10.26 -0.60 -6.85
N CYS A 183 -9.95 0.06 -5.73
CA CYS A 183 -9.51 -0.62 -4.49
C CYS A 183 -10.48 -0.47 -3.32
N MET A 184 -11.47 0.45 -3.38
CA MET A 184 -12.35 0.76 -2.25
C MET A 184 -13.07 -0.48 -1.72
N GLY A 185 -13.68 -1.27 -2.60
CA GLY A 185 -14.40 -2.49 -2.21
C GLY A 185 -13.47 -3.51 -1.54
N TRP A 186 -12.35 -3.82 -2.18
CA TRP A 186 -11.38 -4.78 -1.65
C TRP A 186 -10.81 -4.35 -0.30
N ASN A 187 -10.36 -3.10 -0.19
CA ASN A 187 -9.76 -2.59 1.04
C ASN A 187 -10.79 -2.47 2.18
N SER A 188 -12.08 -2.37 1.88
CA SER A 188 -13.15 -2.32 2.89
C SER A 188 -13.40 -3.65 3.60
N VAL A 189 -12.96 -4.79 3.02
CA VAL A 189 -13.22 -6.14 3.58
C VAL A 189 -12.72 -6.26 5.01
N VAL A 190 -11.52 -5.78 5.27
CA VAL A 190 -10.90 -5.87 6.61
C VAL A 190 -11.68 -5.03 7.62
N TYR A 191 -12.13 -3.84 7.21
CA TYR A 191 -12.97 -2.98 8.06
C TYR A 191 -14.35 -3.60 8.32
N ILE A 192 -14.97 -4.21 7.30
CA ILE A 192 -16.26 -4.92 7.45
C ILE A 192 -16.11 -6.10 8.41
N ALA A 193 -14.98 -6.84 8.34
CA ALA A 193 -14.71 -7.93 9.27
C ALA A 193 -14.49 -7.42 10.70
N ALA A 194 -13.79 -6.29 10.88
CA ALA A 194 -13.61 -5.66 12.18
C ALA A 194 -14.94 -5.20 12.77
N LEU A 195 -15.82 -4.59 11.95
CA LEU A 195 -17.16 -4.17 12.36
C LEU A 195 -18.05 -5.33 12.79
N ALA A 196 -17.94 -6.48 12.10
CA ALA A 196 -18.68 -7.68 12.45
C ALA A 196 -18.23 -8.34 13.77
N GLY A 197 -17.06 -7.95 14.28
CA GLY A 197 -16.54 -8.42 15.56
C GLY A 197 -16.93 -7.54 16.76
N VAL A 198 -17.66 -6.44 16.54
CA VAL A 198 -18.14 -5.57 17.62
C VAL A 198 -19.37 -6.19 18.25
N ASP A 199 -19.40 -6.23 19.59
CA ASP A 199 -20.47 -6.85 20.35
C ASP A 199 -21.80 -6.11 20.13
N GLU A 200 -22.84 -6.85 19.76
CA GLU A 200 -24.18 -6.29 19.55
C GLU A 200 -24.82 -5.78 20.86
N GLU A 201 -24.46 -6.37 22.01
CA GLU A 201 -24.98 -5.95 23.32
C GLU A 201 -24.63 -4.48 23.63
N ILE A 202 -23.45 -4.01 23.20
CA ILE A 202 -23.04 -2.60 23.37
C ILE A 202 -23.94 -1.67 22.57
N TYR A 203 -24.35 -2.08 21.35
CA TYR A 203 -25.28 -1.28 20.54
C TYR A 203 -26.69 -1.28 21.11
N GLU A 204 -27.16 -2.41 21.65
CA GLU A 204 -28.48 -2.51 22.30
C GLU A 204 -28.54 -1.66 23.56
N ALA A 205 -27.53 -1.71 24.43
CA ALA A 205 -27.41 -0.87 25.60
C ALA A 205 -27.47 0.62 25.25
N ALA A 206 -26.69 1.04 24.23
CA ALA A 206 -26.68 2.43 23.76
C ALA A 206 -28.05 2.86 23.18
N VAL A 207 -28.84 1.95 22.59
CA VAL A 207 -30.20 2.26 22.13
C VAL A 207 -31.14 2.47 23.31
N VAL A 208 -31.04 1.66 24.37
CA VAL A 208 -31.82 1.81 25.59
C VAL A 208 -31.50 3.13 26.26
N ASP A 209 -30.22 3.55 26.27
CA ASP A 209 -29.75 4.85 26.77
C ASP A 209 -30.16 6.05 25.90
N GLY A 210 -30.88 5.82 24.78
CA GLY A 210 -31.38 6.87 23.91
C GLY A 210 -30.33 7.42 22.94
N ALA A 211 -29.16 6.76 22.74
CA ALA A 211 -28.11 7.21 21.83
C ALA A 211 -28.59 7.22 20.38
N SER A 212 -28.43 8.35 19.72
CA SER A 212 -28.68 8.49 18.27
C SER A 212 -27.72 7.65 17.43
N ARG A 213 -28.07 7.42 16.15
CA ARG A 213 -27.17 6.68 15.23
C ARG A 213 -25.79 7.31 15.10
N MET A 214 -25.71 8.65 15.06
CA MET A 214 -24.42 9.36 14.96
C MET A 214 -23.59 9.20 16.23
N GLN A 215 -24.22 9.24 17.42
CA GLN A 215 -23.53 9.00 18.67
C GLN A 215 -22.96 7.59 18.76
N ARG A 216 -23.73 6.57 18.37
CA ARG A 216 -23.23 5.18 18.28
C ARG A 216 -22.10 5.03 17.28
N LEU A 217 -22.21 5.68 16.10
CA LEU A 217 -21.15 5.68 15.11
C LEU A 217 -19.83 6.26 15.66
N LEU A 218 -19.89 7.42 16.29
CA LEU A 218 -18.70 8.14 16.74
C LEU A 218 -18.10 7.57 18.02
N HIS A 219 -18.92 7.03 18.95
CA HIS A 219 -18.45 6.62 20.27
C HIS A 219 -18.32 5.10 20.45
N ILE A 220 -18.94 4.30 19.56
CA ILE A 220 -18.84 2.84 19.62
C ILE A 220 -18.15 2.31 18.35
N THR A 221 -18.74 2.59 17.18
CA THR A 221 -18.32 1.95 15.94
C THR A 221 -16.90 2.36 15.49
N ILE A 222 -16.62 3.67 15.42
CA ILE A 222 -15.31 4.18 15.01
C ILE A 222 -14.21 3.80 16.01
N PRO A 223 -14.38 4.00 17.33
CA PRO A 223 -13.40 3.55 18.31
C PRO A 223 -13.11 2.05 18.27
N ALA A 224 -14.12 1.21 18.04
CA ALA A 224 -13.95 -0.24 17.97
C ALA A 224 -13.07 -0.69 16.80
N ILE A 225 -13.13 0.00 15.67
CA ILE A 225 -12.29 -0.31 14.48
C ILE A 225 -10.99 0.49 14.43
N LEU A 226 -10.76 1.43 15.33
CA LEU A 226 -9.56 2.27 15.35
C LEU A 226 -8.25 1.45 15.38
N PRO A 227 -8.14 0.34 16.13
CA PRO A 227 -6.99 -0.54 16.08
C PRO A 227 -6.70 -1.08 14.67
N THR A 228 -7.75 -1.50 13.96
CA THR A 228 -7.64 -2.00 12.58
C THR A 228 -7.22 -0.90 11.61
N ILE A 229 -7.77 0.31 11.77
CA ILE A 229 -7.37 1.49 10.99
C ILE A 229 -5.87 1.78 11.19
N ALA A 230 -5.41 1.82 12.44
CA ALA A 230 -4.02 2.09 12.80
C ALA A 230 -3.05 1.05 12.20
N MET A 231 -3.41 -0.24 12.28
CA MET A 231 -2.63 -1.33 11.68
C MET A 231 -2.54 -1.18 10.16
N LEU A 232 -3.66 -0.98 9.47
CA LEU A 232 -3.68 -0.86 8.01
C LEU A 232 -2.99 0.42 7.52
N LEU A 233 -3.10 1.53 8.26
CA LEU A 233 -2.33 2.75 8.00
C LEU A 233 -0.82 2.49 8.09
N THR A 234 -0.36 1.77 9.12
CA THR A 234 1.05 1.44 9.28
C THR A 234 1.58 0.63 8.09
N ILE A 235 0.81 -0.36 7.62
CA ILE A 235 1.16 -1.14 6.43
C ILE A 235 1.17 -0.26 5.18
N SER A 236 0.18 0.63 5.02
CA SER A 236 0.07 1.53 3.87
C SER A 236 1.24 2.51 3.79
N VAL A 237 1.70 3.05 4.93
CA VAL A 237 2.88 3.92 5.00
C VAL A 237 4.14 3.19 4.52
N GLY A 238 4.30 1.91 4.85
CA GLY A 238 5.42 1.09 4.35
C GLY A 238 5.43 0.92 2.83
N GLY A 239 4.27 0.86 2.20
CA GLY A 239 4.11 0.72 0.75
C GLY A 239 4.28 2.01 -0.07
N LEU A 240 4.20 3.18 0.57
CA LEU A 240 4.15 4.47 -0.13
C LEU A 240 5.36 4.80 -0.99
N LEU A 241 6.53 4.63 -0.43
CA LEU A 241 7.79 4.88 -1.13
C LEU A 241 8.26 3.63 -1.88
N GLY A 242 7.64 2.48 -1.61
CA GLY A 242 8.05 1.15 -2.10
C GLY A 242 7.53 0.74 -3.49
N GLY A 243 6.82 1.60 -4.21
CA GLY A 243 6.44 1.32 -5.61
C GLY A 243 5.06 0.71 -5.83
N GLY A 244 4.17 0.69 -4.84
CA GLY A 244 2.85 0.06 -4.95
C GLY A 244 1.93 0.58 -6.07
N TYR A 245 2.28 1.72 -6.69
CA TYR A 245 1.53 2.33 -7.79
C TYR A 245 2.36 2.51 -9.06
N LEU A 246 3.57 1.94 -9.11
CA LEU A 246 4.55 2.19 -10.17
C LEU A 246 3.97 1.95 -11.57
N ASP A 247 3.35 0.81 -11.79
CA ASP A 247 2.80 0.42 -13.10
C ASP A 247 1.79 1.45 -13.62
N LYS A 248 0.87 1.86 -12.76
CA LYS A 248 -0.16 2.86 -13.10
C LYS A 248 0.45 4.23 -13.36
N LEU A 249 1.40 4.66 -12.52
CA LEU A 249 2.07 5.94 -12.68
C LEU A 249 2.84 6.02 -13.99
N ILE A 250 3.59 4.96 -14.36
CA ILE A 250 4.34 4.90 -15.63
C ILE A 250 3.38 4.94 -16.84
N LEU A 251 2.27 4.20 -16.78
CA LEU A 251 1.30 4.13 -17.87
C LEU A 251 0.52 5.43 -18.08
N LEU A 252 0.35 6.25 -17.03
CA LEU A 252 -0.32 7.56 -17.12
C LEU A 252 0.67 8.73 -17.34
N GLN A 253 1.98 8.48 -17.16
CA GLN A 253 3.00 9.50 -17.36
C GLN A 253 3.19 9.84 -18.83
N ASN A 254 3.32 11.13 -19.14
CA ASN A 254 3.69 11.65 -20.45
C ASN A 254 4.52 12.94 -20.29
N ASP A 255 5.12 13.43 -21.38
CA ASP A 255 6.01 14.59 -21.34
C ASP A 255 5.33 15.86 -20.80
N MET A 256 4.02 16.02 -21.03
CA MET A 256 3.29 17.23 -20.59
C MET A 256 2.96 17.21 -19.09
N ASN A 257 2.73 16.05 -18.50
CA ASN A 257 2.44 15.92 -17.07
C ASN A 257 3.67 15.57 -16.21
N TYR A 258 4.85 15.50 -16.83
CA TYR A 258 6.09 15.04 -16.21
C TYR A 258 6.44 15.78 -14.91
N SER A 259 6.16 17.10 -14.84
CA SER A 259 6.41 17.92 -13.64
C SER A 259 5.67 17.45 -12.37
N ALA A 260 4.51 16.77 -12.52
CA ALA A 260 3.74 16.22 -11.41
C ALA A 260 3.88 14.69 -11.29
N SER A 261 4.13 14.00 -12.41
CA SER A 261 4.12 12.54 -12.47
C SER A 261 5.48 11.90 -12.17
N GLU A 262 6.58 12.66 -12.24
CA GLU A 262 7.90 12.12 -11.90
C GLU A 262 8.08 12.08 -10.38
N MET A 263 8.18 10.86 -9.87
CA MET A 263 8.31 10.53 -8.45
C MET A 263 9.55 9.65 -8.25
N LEU A 264 9.94 9.40 -7.01
CA LEU A 264 11.11 8.57 -6.70
C LEU A 264 11.06 7.20 -7.40
N ASN A 265 9.90 6.53 -7.39
CA ASN A 265 9.74 5.22 -8.00
C ASN A 265 9.85 5.23 -9.53
N THR A 266 9.18 6.18 -10.19
CA THR A 266 9.24 6.33 -11.65
C THR A 266 10.64 6.74 -12.10
N TYR A 267 11.32 7.58 -11.31
CA TYR A 267 12.70 7.97 -11.54
C TYR A 267 13.67 6.79 -11.39
N ILE A 268 13.53 5.98 -10.33
CA ILE A 268 14.34 4.76 -10.13
C ILE A 268 14.16 3.81 -11.31
N TYR A 269 12.93 3.58 -11.75
CA TYR A 269 12.62 2.74 -12.91
C TYR A 269 13.31 3.26 -14.17
N LYS A 270 13.14 4.56 -14.48
CA LYS A 270 13.71 5.20 -15.67
C LYS A 270 15.24 5.15 -15.67
N VAL A 271 15.85 5.55 -14.56
CA VAL A 271 17.32 5.58 -14.45
C VAL A 271 17.91 4.17 -14.40
N GLY A 272 17.27 3.26 -13.68
CA GLY A 272 17.77 1.90 -13.47
C GLY A 272 17.58 1.01 -14.68
N LEU A 273 16.34 0.87 -15.16
CA LEU A 273 15.98 -0.09 -16.18
C LEU A 273 16.06 0.49 -17.59
N VAL A 274 15.55 1.71 -17.81
CA VAL A 274 15.56 2.33 -19.16
C VAL A 274 16.96 2.84 -19.50
N ASN A 275 17.64 3.52 -18.58
CA ASN A 275 18.96 4.11 -18.80
C ASN A 275 20.12 3.19 -18.36
N ALA A 276 19.84 1.97 -17.88
CA ALA A 276 20.81 0.96 -17.44
C ALA A 276 21.84 1.45 -16.37
N LYS A 277 21.48 2.48 -15.58
CA LYS A 277 22.33 3.01 -14.49
C LYS A 277 22.02 2.28 -13.16
N TYR A 278 22.25 0.97 -13.15
CA TYR A 278 21.84 0.07 -12.06
C TYR A 278 22.35 0.49 -10.68
N SER A 279 23.64 0.85 -10.58
CA SER A 279 24.25 1.27 -9.32
C SER A 279 23.61 2.51 -8.72
N TYR A 280 23.39 3.51 -9.56
CA TYR A 280 22.78 4.76 -9.14
C TYR A 280 21.31 4.56 -8.74
N ALA A 281 20.55 3.82 -9.53
CA ALA A 281 19.16 3.47 -9.20
C ALA A 281 19.05 2.64 -7.90
N SER A 282 19.98 1.69 -7.71
CA SER A 282 20.03 0.88 -6.48
C SER A 282 20.36 1.72 -5.24
N ALA A 283 21.22 2.72 -5.37
CA ALA A 283 21.51 3.65 -4.29
C ALA A 283 20.28 4.48 -3.90
N ILE A 284 19.54 5.00 -4.88
CA ILE A 284 18.28 5.72 -4.64
C ILE A 284 17.25 4.80 -3.99
N GLY A 285 17.08 3.57 -4.53
CA GLY A 285 16.15 2.58 -3.98
C GLY A 285 16.50 2.19 -2.54
N LEU A 286 17.79 2.02 -2.22
CA LEU A 286 18.24 1.74 -0.85
C LEU A 286 17.96 2.91 0.10
N ALA A 287 18.27 4.14 -0.31
CA ALA A 287 17.94 5.34 0.47
C ALA A 287 16.42 5.46 0.72
N THR A 288 15.62 5.25 -0.33
CA THR A 288 14.16 5.27 -0.23
C THR A 288 13.64 4.17 0.71
N SER A 289 14.22 2.97 0.65
CA SER A 289 13.83 1.85 1.54
C SER A 289 14.16 2.13 3.01
N ILE A 290 15.31 2.77 3.30
CA ILE A 290 15.66 3.17 4.66
C ILE A 290 14.65 4.19 5.20
N VAL A 291 14.28 5.19 4.39
CA VAL A 291 13.25 6.18 4.78
C VAL A 291 11.91 5.50 5.01
N SER A 292 11.47 4.61 4.11
CA SER A 292 10.24 3.83 4.28
C SER A 292 10.23 3.02 5.57
N CYS A 293 11.30 2.31 5.86
CA CYS A 293 11.44 1.53 7.09
C CYS A 293 11.35 2.43 8.33
N THR A 294 12.02 3.57 8.32
CA THR A 294 11.96 4.55 9.41
C THR A 294 10.54 5.08 9.61
N LEU A 295 9.82 5.40 8.53
CA LEU A 295 8.43 5.85 8.60
C LEU A 295 7.51 4.77 9.16
N VAL A 296 7.68 3.50 8.77
CA VAL A 296 6.92 2.38 9.33
C VAL A 296 7.15 2.24 10.82
N VAL A 297 8.41 2.30 11.28
CA VAL A 297 8.72 2.23 12.70
C VAL A 297 8.08 3.39 13.47
N ILE A 298 8.19 4.61 12.97
CA ILE A 298 7.57 5.80 13.59
C ILE A 298 6.04 5.63 13.65
N THR A 299 5.41 5.24 12.54
CA THR A 299 3.95 5.04 12.47
C THR A 299 3.51 3.93 13.42
N ASN A 300 4.25 2.83 13.51
CA ASN A 300 3.97 1.74 14.44
C ASN A 300 4.05 2.19 15.92
N LEU A 301 5.05 2.99 16.27
CA LEU A 301 5.19 3.55 17.60
C LEU A 301 4.03 4.50 17.95
N ILE A 302 3.61 5.33 17.00
CA ILE A 302 2.44 6.22 17.17
C ILE A 302 1.15 5.38 17.32
N SER A 303 0.94 4.38 16.47
CA SER A 303 -0.22 3.48 16.53
C SER A 303 -0.31 2.75 17.87
N LYS A 304 0.82 2.25 18.37
CA LYS A 304 0.89 1.59 19.67
C LYS A 304 0.51 2.52 20.83
N LYS A 305 0.91 3.79 20.77
CA LYS A 305 0.57 4.79 21.80
C LYS A 305 -0.90 5.22 21.75
N LEU A 306 -1.51 5.24 20.55
CA LEU A 306 -2.91 5.64 20.36
C LEU A 306 -3.91 4.52 20.66
N SER A 307 -3.49 3.26 20.60
CA SER A 307 -4.36 2.07 20.75
C SER A 307 -4.16 1.32 22.07
N ASP A 308 -3.80 2.01 23.16
CA ASP A 308 -3.59 1.44 24.50
C ASP A 308 -2.86 0.08 24.50
N SER A 309 -1.72 0.00 23.82
CA SER A 309 -0.83 -1.16 23.73
C SER A 309 -1.38 -2.45 23.10
N GLN A 310 -2.62 -2.49 22.62
CA GLN A 310 -3.20 -3.73 22.06
C GLN A 310 -2.90 -3.97 20.56
N VAL A 311 -2.42 -2.96 19.83
CA VAL A 311 -2.15 -3.09 18.39
C VAL A 311 -0.75 -2.61 18.04
N SER A 312 0.14 -3.57 17.84
CA SER A 312 1.42 -3.32 17.17
C SER A 312 1.61 -4.33 16.04
N VAL A 313 2.21 -3.89 14.94
CA VAL A 313 2.59 -4.77 13.81
C VAL A 313 3.85 -5.56 14.17
N PHE A 314 4.63 -5.07 15.13
CA PHE A 314 5.85 -5.69 15.65
C PHE A 314 5.87 -5.63 17.19
#